data_090c4365496576892d5d70561a1d5457
#
_entry.id   090c4365496576892d5d70561a1d5457
#
_cell.length_a   1.000
_cell.length_b   1.000
_cell.length_c   1.000
_cell.angle_alpha   90.00
_cell.angle_beta   90.00
_cell.angle_gamma   90.00
#
_symmetry.space_group_name_H-M   'P 1'
#
loop_
_entity.id
_entity.type
_entity.pdbx_description
1 polymer ?
#
loop_
_entity_poly.entity_id
_entity_poly.type
_entity_poly.pdbx_seq_one_letter_code
_entity_poly.pdbx_strand_id
1 'polypeptide(L)'
;RDLVRSRGLGDVYKRQSWFYVMVIVTVLLFTELKHTFTELAQRMKNDEMITLAKFLAISGIILPMLPNENLIPGINLTPYSIWLATVVVSGISYLSYLLKRYVFHESGILVSGIVGGLYSSTATISVLARKSRKASVQDAPEYVAAMLLAVSMTFLRFLILIGIFSRETLLTIYPYLLIMSVVTATVAWYLHSKRKRVDDGTQTTEDEDSSNPLEFKVALIFAMLFVVFTILTHYTLVYAGTGGLN
;
A
#
# COMPACT_ATOMS: atom_id res chain seq x y z
N ARG A 1 -43.55 -12.85 -40.10
CA ARG A 1 -43.65 -12.12 -38.80
C ARG A 1 -43.03 -12.94 -37.63
N ASP A 2 -43.00 -14.26 -37.73
CA ASP A 2 -42.53 -15.14 -36.61
C ASP A 2 -40.97 -15.30 -36.52
N LEU A 3 -40.23 -15.08 -37.61
CA LEU A 3 -38.77 -15.17 -37.64
C LEU A 3 -38.05 -14.02 -36.95
N VAL A 4 -38.68 -12.85 -36.81
CA VAL A 4 -38.08 -11.70 -36.11
C VAL A 4 -38.23 -11.83 -34.59
N ARG A 5 -39.29 -12.50 -34.14
CA ARG A 5 -39.60 -12.72 -32.73
C ARG A 5 -38.65 -13.75 -32.09
N SER A 6 -38.16 -14.74 -32.85
CA SER A 6 -37.25 -15.77 -32.36
C SER A 6 -35.82 -15.27 -32.19
N ARG A 7 -35.36 -14.27 -32.98
CA ARG A 7 -34.02 -13.67 -32.84
C ARG A 7 -33.88 -12.83 -31.55
N GLY A 8 -34.94 -12.10 -31.18
CA GLY A 8 -34.93 -11.27 -29.96
C GLY A 8 -34.86 -12.09 -28.66
N LEU A 9 -35.49 -13.24 -28.62
CA LEU A 9 -35.47 -14.14 -27.46
C LEU A 9 -34.09 -14.82 -27.29
N GLY A 10 -33.42 -15.18 -28.38
CA GLY A 10 -32.08 -15.77 -28.34
C GLY A 10 -31.01 -14.83 -27.81
N ASP A 11 -31.10 -13.53 -28.12
CA ASP A 11 -30.14 -12.51 -27.63
C ASP A 11 -30.35 -12.16 -26.15
N VAL A 12 -31.58 -12.18 -25.68
CA VAL A 12 -31.89 -12.01 -24.25
C VAL A 12 -31.37 -13.20 -23.44
N TYR A 13 -31.53 -14.44 -23.93
CA TYR A 13 -31.01 -15.63 -23.26
C TYR A 13 -29.47 -15.66 -23.24
N LYS A 14 -28.79 -15.22 -24.30
CA LYS A 14 -27.32 -15.14 -24.31
C LYS A 14 -26.77 -14.10 -23.34
N ARG A 15 -27.44 -12.95 -23.20
CA ARG A 15 -27.04 -11.93 -22.20
C ARG A 15 -27.28 -12.39 -20.76
N GLN A 16 -28.27 -13.23 -20.52
CA GLN A 16 -28.60 -13.75 -19.20
C GLN A 16 -27.65 -14.86 -18.75
N SER A 17 -27.11 -15.64 -19.70
CA SER A 17 -26.22 -16.76 -19.40
C SER A 17 -24.91 -16.34 -18.73
N TRP A 18 -24.25 -15.29 -19.21
CA TRP A 18 -22.99 -14.80 -18.59
C TRP A 18 -23.21 -14.22 -17.20
N PHE A 19 -24.39 -13.64 -16.94
CA PHE A 19 -24.76 -13.13 -15.61
C PHE A 19 -24.84 -14.26 -14.60
N TYR A 20 -25.50 -15.37 -14.95
CA TYR A 20 -25.54 -16.54 -14.07
C TYR A 20 -24.15 -17.13 -13.83
N VAL A 21 -23.32 -17.23 -14.86
CA VAL A 21 -21.93 -17.68 -14.72
C VAL A 21 -21.15 -16.75 -13.80
N MET A 22 -21.29 -15.44 -13.97
CA MET A 22 -20.65 -14.46 -13.10
C MET A 22 -21.09 -14.59 -11.65
N VAL A 23 -22.39 -14.75 -11.41
CA VAL A 23 -22.94 -14.94 -10.04
C VAL A 23 -22.43 -16.26 -9.44
N ILE A 24 -22.45 -17.36 -10.20
CA ILE A 24 -21.95 -18.66 -9.73
C ILE A 24 -20.46 -18.58 -9.40
N VAL A 25 -19.64 -18.01 -10.28
CA VAL A 25 -18.20 -17.83 -10.06
C VAL A 25 -17.95 -16.94 -8.83
N THR A 26 -18.72 -15.85 -8.68
CA THR A 26 -18.61 -14.97 -7.52
C THR A 26 -18.96 -15.72 -6.22
N VAL A 27 -20.05 -16.46 -6.21
CA VAL A 27 -20.46 -17.25 -5.03
C VAL A 27 -19.42 -18.32 -4.70
N LEU A 28 -18.89 -19.03 -5.71
CA LEU A 28 -17.84 -20.03 -5.50
C LEU A 28 -16.56 -19.39 -4.96
N LEU A 29 -16.13 -18.25 -5.53
CA LEU A 29 -14.97 -17.49 -5.03
C LEU A 29 -15.18 -17.06 -3.57
N PHE A 30 -16.34 -16.49 -3.24
CA PHE A 30 -16.63 -16.09 -1.87
C PHE A 30 -16.70 -17.28 -0.90
N THR A 31 -17.21 -18.40 -1.36
CA THR A 31 -17.28 -19.62 -0.53
C THR A 31 -15.88 -20.19 -0.26
N GLU A 32 -15.01 -20.24 -1.27
CA GLU A 32 -13.63 -20.69 -1.13
C GLU A 32 -12.80 -19.72 -0.28
N LEU A 33 -12.93 -18.42 -0.55
CA LEU A 33 -12.25 -17.39 0.22
C LEU A 33 -12.73 -17.29 1.67
N LYS A 34 -13.98 -17.68 1.96
CA LYS A 34 -14.55 -17.66 3.32
C LYS A 34 -13.69 -18.44 4.31
N HIS A 35 -13.18 -19.61 3.93
CA HIS A 35 -12.35 -20.43 4.80
C HIS A 35 -11.04 -19.69 5.14
N THR A 36 -10.36 -19.17 4.13
CA THR A 36 -9.12 -18.40 4.29
C THR A 36 -9.34 -17.12 5.11
N PHE A 37 -10.44 -16.40 4.85
CA PHE A 37 -10.77 -15.21 5.64
C PHE A 37 -11.15 -15.54 7.07
N THR A 38 -11.84 -16.65 7.32
CA THR A 38 -12.19 -17.08 8.66
C THR A 38 -10.95 -17.48 9.46
N GLU A 39 -10.02 -18.21 8.85
CA GLU A 39 -8.75 -18.56 9.48
C GLU A 39 -7.91 -17.32 9.81
N LEU A 40 -7.83 -16.37 8.86
CA LEU A 40 -7.13 -15.10 9.08
C LEU A 40 -7.78 -14.30 10.21
N ALA A 41 -9.11 -14.20 10.21
CA ALA A 41 -9.87 -13.51 11.24
C ALA A 41 -9.69 -14.14 12.63
N GLN A 42 -9.61 -15.48 12.71
CA GLN A 42 -9.36 -16.19 13.98
C GLN A 42 -7.94 -15.94 14.53
N ARG A 43 -6.98 -15.67 13.66
CA ARG A 43 -5.60 -15.33 14.05
C ARG A 43 -5.43 -13.88 14.44
N MET A 44 -6.32 -12.99 13.98
CA MET A 44 -6.25 -11.56 14.30
C MET A 44 -6.70 -11.29 15.74
N LYS A 45 -6.03 -10.35 16.40
CA LYS A 45 -6.50 -9.85 17.70
C LYS A 45 -7.82 -9.09 17.52
N ASN A 46 -8.72 -9.22 18.48
CA ASN A 46 -10.04 -8.54 18.45
C ASN A 46 -9.92 -7.03 18.18
N ASP A 47 -8.93 -6.36 18.78
CA ASP A 47 -8.72 -4.92 18.61
C ASP A 47 -8.36 -4.54 17.16
N GLU A 48 -7.65 -5.41 16.46
CA GLU A 48 -7.30 -5.20 15.04
C GLU A 48 -8.50 -5.40 14.13
N MET A 49 -9.31 -6.42 14.41
CA MET A 49 -10.57 -6.65 13.69
C MET A 49 -11.52 -5.46 13.84
N ILE A 50 -11.67 -4.95 15.06
CA ILE A 50 -12.49 -3.77 15.36
C ILE A 50 -11.94 -2.55 14.62
N THR A 51 -10.63 -2.36 14.61
CA THR A 51 -9.98 -1.23 13.93
C THR A 51 -10.16 -1.32 12.42
N LEU A 52 -10.01 -2.51 11.83
CA LEU A 52 -10.28 -2.73 10.41
C LEU A 52 -11.75 -2.46 10.06
N ALA A 53 -12.67 -2.99 10.85
CA ALA A 53 -14.09 -2.78 10.64
C ALA A 53 -14.47 -1.29 10.72
N LYS A 54 -13.95 -0.56 11.70
CA LYS A 54 -14.13 0.89 11.81
C LYS A 54 -13.57 1.63 10.60
N PHE A 55 -12.36 1.28 10.15
CA PHE A 55 -11.74 1.88 8.98
C PHE A 55 -12.58 1.66 7.72
N LEU A 56 -13.02 0.43 7.46
CA LEU A 56 -13.86 0.09 6.30
C LEU A 56 -15.22 0.78 6.36
N ALA A 57 -15.86 0.82 7.54
CA ALA A 57 -17.14 1.50 7.73
C ALA A 57 -17.00 3.01 7.50
N ILE A 58 -16.02 3.67 8.12
CA ILE A 58 -15.78 5.09 7.97
C ILE A 58 -15.42 5.42 6.51
N SER A 59 -14.52 4.65 5.89
CA SER A 59 -14.11 4.86 4.50
C SER A 59 -15.25 4.64 3.53
N GLY A 60 -16.02 3.56 3.71
CA GLY A 60 -17.13 3.19 2.82
C GLY A 60 -18.35 4.10 2.95
N ILE A 61 -18.57 4.71 4.12
CA ILE A 61 -19.69 5.64 4.34
C ILE A 61 -19.30 7.06 3.90
N ILE A 62 -18.13 7.54 4.31
CA ILE A 62 -17.73 8.93 4.06
C ILE A 62 -17.39 9.14 2.58
N LEU A 63 -16.69 8.22 1.94
CA LEU A 63 -16.21 8.39 0.56
C LEU A 63 -17.32 8.71 -0.45
N PRO A 64 -18.47 7.97 -0.49
CA PRO A 64 -19.56 8.29 -1.43
C PRO A 64 -20.34 9.54 -1.06
N MET A 65 -20.24 10.03 0.18
CA MET A 65 -20.94 11.25 0.62
C MET A 65 -20.16 12.53 0.31
N LEU A 66 -18.88 12.43 0.01
CA LEU A 66 -18.05 13.60 -0.23
C LEU A 66 -18.26 14.16 -1.64
N PRO A 67 -18.43 15.51 -1.77
CA PRO A 67 -18.57 16.14 -3.06
C PRO A 67 -17.26 16.06 -3.87
N ASN A 68 -17.43 15.91 -5.19
CA ASN A 68 -16.29 15.88 -6.13
C ASN A 68 -16.12 17.24 -6.83
N GLU A 69 -16.42 18.32 -6.13
CA GLU A 69 -16.28 19.69 -6.61
C GLU A 69 -15.00 20.30 -6.05
N ASN A 70 -14.35 21.16 -6.82
CA ASN A 70 -13.11 21.81 -6.39
C ASN A 70 -13.38 22.76 -5.22
N LEU A 71 -12.64 22.59 -4.12
CA LEU A 71 -12.70 23.46 -2.94
C LEU A 71 -12.22 24.89 -3.23
N ILE A 72 -11.24 25.01 -4.13
CA ILE A 72 -10.60 26.29 -4.47
C ILE A 72 -10.60 26.45 -5.99
N PRO A 73 -11.10 27.56 -6.55
CA PRO A 73 -11.02 27.84 -7.98
C PRO A 73 -9.57 27.78 -8.48
N GLY A 74 -9.33 27.03 -9.56
CA GLY A 74 -7.99 26.89 -10.14
C GLY A 74 -7.13 25.76 -9.55
N ILE A 75 -7.55 25.14 -8.45
CA ILE A 75 -6.88 23.99 -7.86
C ILE A 75 -7.78 22.76 -7.99
N ASN A 76 -7.25 21.69 -8.60
CA ASN A 76 -7.96 20.40 -8.67
C ASN A 76 -7.87 19.67 -7.32
N LEU A 77 -8.50 20.23 -6.29
CA LEU A 77 -8.54 19.70 -4.94
C LEU A 77 -9.99 19.53 -4.52
N THR A 78 -10.45 18.30 -4.46
CA THR A 78 -11.80 17.96 -4.02
C THR A 78 -11.78 17.25 -2.67
N PRO A 79 -12.84 17.39 -1.82
CA PRO A 79 -12.95 16.62 -0.59
C PRO A 79 -12.87 15.12 -0.84
N TYR A 80 -13.45 14.65 -1.95
CA TYR A 80 -13.37 13.25 -2.37
C TYR A 80 -11.92 12.80 -2.62
N SER A 81 -11.12 13.59 -3.37
CA SER A 81 -9.73 13.23 -3.68
C SER A 81 -8.83 13.21 -2.43
N ILE A 82 -9.05 14.14 -1.49
CA ILE A 82 -8.33 14.20 -0.21
C ILE A 82 -8.61 12.93 0.59
N TRP A 83 -9.89 12.59 0.73
CA TRP A 83 -10.30 11.43 1.51
C TRP A 83 -9.88 10.12 0.85
N LEU A 84 -10.01 10.02 -0.48
CA LEU A 84 -9.55 8.87 -1.24
C LEU A 84 -8.05 8.64 -1.05
N ALA A 85 -7.21 9.70 -1.12
CA ALA A 85 -5.79 9.60 -0.87
C ALA A 85 -5.49 9.06 0.53
N THR A 86 -6.20 9.56 1.55
CA THR A 86 -6.08 9.12 2.93
C THR A 86 -6.45 7.64 3.08
N VAL A 87 -7.56 7.21 2.49
CA VAL A 87 -8.02 5.81 2.53
C VAL A 87 -7.03 4.88 1.84
N VAL A 88 -6.55 5.26 0.65
CA VAL A 88 -5.60 4.43 -0.11
C VAL A 88 -4.27 4.29 0.63
N VAL A 89 -3.69 5.39 1.12
CA VAL A 89 -2.42 5.35 1.86
C VAL A 89 -2.54 4.55 3.15
N SER A 90 -3.61 4.77 3.90
CA SER A 90 -3.88 4.04 5.15
C SER A 90 -4.14 2.55 4.88
N GLY A 91 -4.90 2.24 3.83
CA GLY A 91 -5.19 0.86 3.42
C GLY A 91 -3.94 0.09 3.01
N ILE A 92 -3.06 0.67 2.20
CA ILE A 92 -1.78 0.05 1.81
C ILE A 92 -0.90 -0.17 3.06
N SER A 93 -0.84 0.81 3.95
CA SER A 93 -0.05 0.70 5.18
C SER A 93 -0.59 -0.41 6.08
N TYR A 94 -1.90 -0.49 6.25
CA TYR A 94 -2.54 -1.51 7.08
C TYR A 94 -2.40 -2.93 6.50
N LEU A 95 -2.59 -3.07 5.19
CA LEU A 95 -2.37 -4.34 4.52
C LEU A 95 -0.93 -4.83 4.70
N SER A 96 0.04 -3.94 4.54
CA SER A 96 1.46 -4.25 4.75
C SER A 96 1.76 -4.61 6.21
N TYR A 97 1.10 -3.94 7.17
CA TYR A 97 1.18 -4.28 8.59
C TYR A 97 0.64 -5.70 8.87
N LEU A 98 -0.53 -6.04 8.32
CA LEU A 98 -1.10 -7.38 8.48
C LEU A 98 -0.21 -8.47 7.85
N LEU A 99 0.33 -8.21 6.66
CA LEU A 99 1.26 -9.12 6.00
C LEU A 99 2.50 -9.37 6.86
N LYS A 100 3.09 -8.31 7.42
CA LYS A 100 4.24 -8.45 8.33
C LYS A 100 3.89 -9.28 9.55
N ARG A 101 2.75 -9.00 10.16
CA ARG A 101 2.37 -9.59 11.44
C ARG A 101 1.90 -11.04 11.33
N TYR A 102 1.12 -11.39 10.29
CA TYR A 102 0.44 -12.68 10.20
C TYR A 102 1.05 -13.63 9.18
N VAL A 103 1.70 -13.09 8.14
CA VAL A 103 2.28 -13.91 7.06
C VAL A 103 3.79 -14.03 7.21
N PHE A 104 4.46 -12.94 7.54
CA PHE A 104 5.92 -12.85 7.60
C PHE A 104 6.46 -12.68 9.03
N HIS A 105 5.75 -13.23 10.01
CA HIS A 105 6.07 -13.11 11.43
C HIS A 105 7.46 -13.64 11.80
N GLU A 106 7.88 -14.77 11.26
CA GLU A 106 9.20 -15.40 11.50
C GLU A 106 10.19 -15.15 10.35
N SER A 107 10.07 -14.04 9.67
CA SER A 107 10.92 -13.75 8.52
C SER A 107 12.28 -13.20 8.93
N GLY A 108 13.32 -13.59 8.18
CA GLY A 108 14.67 -13.07 8.36
C GLY A 108 14.77 -11.54 8.17
N ILE A 109 15.93 -10.97 8.50
CA ILE A 109 16.19 -9.52 8.50
C ILE A 109 15.84 -8.87 7.16
N LEU A 110 16.18 -9.51 6.03
CA LEU A 110 15.91 -8.97 4.68
C LEU A 110 14.42 -8.88 4.39
N VAL A 111 13.65 -9.94 4.68
CA VAL A 111 12.20 -9.96 4.46
C VAL A 111 11.52 -8.96 5.39
N SER A 112 12.00 -8.81 6.63
CA SER A 112 11.56 -7.74 7.53
C SER A 112 11.81 -6.34 6.94
N GLY A 113 12.92 -6.13 6.22
CA GLY A 113 13.20 -4.90 5.50
C GLY A 113 12.18 -4.64 4.38
N ILE A 114 11.89 -5.65 3.56
CA ILE A 114 10.92 -5.55 2.45
C ILE A 114 9.51 -5.23 2.98
N VAL A 115 8.99 -6.10 3.84
CA VAL A 115 7.59 -5.99 4.32
C VAL A 115 7.41 -4.78 5.23
N GLY A 116 8.40 -4.54 6.11
CA GLY A 116 8.41 -3.34 6.94
C GLY A 116 8.52 -2.06 6.14
N GLY A 117 9.32 -2.06 5.05
CA GLY A 117 9.45 -0.94 4.12
C GLY A 117 8.14 -0.58 3.41
N LEU A 118 7.34 -1.57 3.04
CA LEU A 118 5.99 -1.36 2.49
C LEU A 118 5.05 -0.70 3.52
N TYR A 119 5.17 -1.07 4.79
CA TYR A 119 4.39 -0.50 5.87
C TYR A 119 4.86 0.91 6.22
N SER A 120 6.12 1.05 6.63
CA SER A 120 6.77 2.30 6.97
C SER A 120 8.28 2.18 6.86
N SER A 121 8.84 2.65 5.76
CA SER A 121 10.29 2.60 5.53
C SER A 121 11.07 3.34 6.62
N THR A 122 10.61 4.50 7.05
CA THR A 122 11.27 5.29 8.11
C THR A 122 11.30 4.54 9.45
N ALA A 123 10.18 3.96 9.87
CA ALA A 123 10.12 3.18 11.10
C ALA A 123 11.01 1.93 11.00
N THR A 124 10.92 1.20 9.88
CA THR A 124 11.72 0.00 9.62
C THR A 124 13.21 0.29 9.64
N ILE A 125 13.66 1.35 8.96
CA ILE A 125 15.06 1.76 8.96
C ILE A 125 15.51 2.12 10.39
N SER A 126 14.70 2.86 11.13
CA SER A 126 15.02 3.24 12.51
C SER A 126 15.18 2.03 13.44
N VAL A 127 14.30 1.03 13.30
CA VAL A 127 14.37 -0.23 14.07
C VAL A 127 15.59 -1.04 13.66
N LEU A 128 15.80 -1.25 12.35
CA LEU A 128 16.96 -2.01 11.84
C LEU A 128 18.29 -1.34 12.22
N ALA A 129 18.37 -0.01 12.15
CA ALA A 129 19.55 0.74 12.58
C ALA A 129 19.85 0.60 14.08
N ARG A 130 18.81 0.55 14.93
CA ARG A 130 18.99 0.26 16.37
C ARG A 130 19.45 -1.17 16.61
N LYS A 131 18.89 -2.13 15.89
CA LYS A 131 19.27 -3.55 16.00
C LYS A 131 20.69 -3.77 15.50
N SER A 132 21.10 -3.16 14.40
CA SER A 132 22.45 -3.29 13.85
C SER A 132 23.54 -2.81 14.81
N ARG A 133 23.24 -1.82 15.68
CA ARG A 133 24.19 -1.37 16.72
C ARG A 133 24.46 -2.41 17.81
N LYS A 134 23.54 -3.34 18.01
CA LYS A 134 23.63 -4.41 19.00
C LYS A 134 24.11 -5.72 18.39
N ALA A 135 24.10 -5.80 17.06
CA ALA A 135 24.51 -6.97 16.30
C ALA A 135 26.04 -7.05 16.14
N SER A 136 26.54 -8.20 15.71
CA SER A 136 27.95 -8.37 15.40
C SER A 136 28.35 -7.53 14.17
N VAL A 137 29.63 -7.14 14.08
CA VAL A 137 30.16 -6.40 12.93
C VAL A 137 29.97 -7.19 11.62
N GLN A 138 29.92 -8.52 11.72
CA GLN A 138 29.75 -9.42 10.58
C GLN A 138 28.32 -9.38 10.01
N ASP A 139 27.31 -9.06 10.82
CA ASP A 139 25.91 -8.97 10.42
C ASP A 139 25.51 -7.56 9.93
N ALA A 140 26.36 -6.56 10.17
CA ALA A 140 26.11 -5.19 9.75
C ALA A 140 25.72 -5.05 8.25
N PRO A 141 26.36 -5.75 7.29
CA PRO A 141 25.97 -5.66 5.88
C PRO A 141 24.54 -6.14 5.61
N GLU A 142 24.04 -7.13 6.36
CA GLU A 142 22.67 -7.63 6.21
C GLU A 142 21.63 -6.60 6.68
N TYR A 143 21.90 -5.95 7.81
CA TYR A 143 21.03 -4.86 8.28
C TYR A 143 21.03 -3.69 7.30
N VAL A 144 22.17 -3.32 6.72
CA VAL A 144 22.25 -2.28 5.69
C VAL A 144 21.48 -2.70 4.43
N ALA A 145 21.62 -3.94 3.98
CA ALA A 145 20.88 -4.49 2.85
C ALA A 145 19.36 -4.43 3.11
N ALA A 146 18.90 -4.80 4.31
CA ALA A 146 17.50 -4.72 4.69
C ALA A 146 16.97 -3.28 4.73
N MET A 147 17.76 -2.32 5.20
CA MET A 147 17.42 -0.90 5.17
C MET A 147 17.30 -0.37 3.73
N LEU A 148 18.21 -0.76 2.84
CA LEU A 148 18.13 -0.41 1.41
C LEU A 148 16.91 -1.03 0.73
N LEU A 149 16.57 -2.27 1.07
CA LEU A 149 15.33 -2.89 0.60
C LEU A 149 14.09 -2.13 1.07
N ALA A 150 14.08 -1.64 2.32
CA ALA A 150 12.99 -0.81 2.82
C ALA A 150 12.85 0.51 2.03
N VAL A 151 13.96 1.12 1.60
CA VAL A 151 13.96 2.31 0.72
C VAL A 151 13.42 1.94 -0.67
N SER A 152 13.87 0.81 -1.24
CA SER A 152 13.39 0.32 -2.55
C SER A 152 11.87 0.15 -2.56
N MET A 153 11.29 -0.38 -1.47
CA MET A 153 9.83 -0.54 -1.34
C MET A 153 9.08 0.80 -1.29
N THR A 154 9.72 1.88 -0.85
CA THR A 154 9.13 3.22 -0.91
C THR A 154 8.86 3.66 -2.34
N PHE A 155 9.81 3.44 -3.25
CA PHE A 155 9.62 3.77 -4.67
C PHE A 155 8.49 2.94 -5.29
N LEU A 156 8.41 1.66 -4.95
CA LEU A 156 7.33 0.79 -5.40
C LEU A 156 5.96 1.26 -4.88
N ARG A 157 5.89 1.68 -3.62
CA ARG A 157 4.68 2.27 -3.03
C ARG A 157 4.26 3.55 -3.75
N PHE A 158 5.20 4.43 -4.12
CA PHE A 158 4.89 5.62 -4.91
C PHE A 158 4.36 5.28 -6.29
N LEU A 159 4.90 4.25 -6.97
CA LEU A 159 4.36 3.77 -8.25
C LEU A 159 2.89 3.36 -8.12
N ILE A 160 2.55 2.60 -7.08
CA ILE A 160 1.17 2.18 -6.82
C ILE A 160 0.27 3.40 -6.57
N LEU A 161 0.69 4.32 -5.71
CA LEU A 161 -0.08 5.52 -5.38
C LEU A 161 -0.32 6.39 -6.61
N ILE A 162 0.73 6.71 -7.37
CA ILE A 162 0.63 7.52 -8.59
C ILE A 162 -0.27 6.84 -9.62
N GLY A 163 -0.16 5.50 -9.76
CA GLY A 163 -0.98 4.72 -10.68
C GLY A 163 -2.48 4.78 -10.37
N ILE A 164 -2.83 4.87 -9.08
CA ILE A 164 -4.24 5.01 -8.64
C ILE A 164 -4.78 6.40 -8.94
N PHE A 165 -3.97 7.44 -8.76
CA PHE A 165 -4.43 8.83 -8.86
C PHE A 165 -4.29 9.42 -10.26
N SER A 166 -3.23 9.09 -11.00
CA SER A 166 -2.94 9.68 -12.32
C SER A 166 -2.15 8.72 -13.19
N ARG A 167 -2.83 8.11 -14.16
CA ARG A 167 -2.19 7.23 -15.14
C ARG A 167 -1.20 7.98 -16.03
N GLU A 168 -1.49 9.23 -16.37
CA GLU A 168 -0.63 10.06 -17.20
C GLU A 168 0.68 10.38 -16.50
N THR A 169 0.60 10.82 -15.25
CA THR A 169 1.78 11.07 -14.41
C THR A 169 2.58 9.79 -14.18
N LEU A 170 1.90 8.66 -13.97
CA LEU A 170 2.57 7.36 -13.84
C LEU A 170 3.43 7.07 -15.06
N LEU A 171 2.88 7.18 -16.29
CA LEU A 171 3.60 6.86 -17.54
C LEU A 171 4.83 7.74 -17.74
N THR A 172 4.85 8.93 -17.17
CA THR A 172 6.00 9.85 -17.22
C THR A 172 7.07 9.51 -16.19
N ILE A 173 6.67 9.17 -14.97
CA ILE A 173 7.58 9.05 -13.83
C ILE A 173 8.02 7.60 -13.55
N TYR A 174 7.23 6.58 -14.01
CA TYR A 174 7.50 5.17 -13.69
C TYR A 174 8.94 4.71 -14.02
N PRO A 175 9.59 5.11 -15.13
CA PRO A 175 10.93 4.61 -15.44
C PRO A 175 11.96 5.08 -14.40
N TYR A 176 11.82 6.33 -13.93
CA TYR A 176 12.74 6.89 -12.93
C TYR A 176 12.59 6.19 -11.58
N LEU A 177 11.35 6.03 -11.09
CA LEU A 177 11.08 5.35 -9.82
C LEU A 177 11.45 3.87 -9.89
N LEU A 178 11.24 3.22 -11.03
CA LEU A 178 11.60 1.83 -11.22
C LEU A 178 13.12 1.65 -11.24
N ILE A 179 13.85 2.52 -11.95
CA ILE A 179 15.32 2.51 -11.95
C ILE A 179 15.85 2.72 -10.53
N MET A 180 15.34 3.70 -9.79
CA MET A 180 15.75 3.94 -8.39
C MET A 180 15.48 2.73 -7.50
N SER A 181 14.32 2.09 -7.65
CA SER A 181 13.98 0.86 -6.92
C SER A 181 14.94 -0.29 -7.25
N VAL A 182 15.21 -0.52 -8.55
CA VAL A 182 16.10 -1.59 -9.00
C VAL A 182 17.54 -1.33 -8.57
N VAL A 183 18.03 -0.11 -8.67
CA VAL A 183 19.40 0.25 -8.23
C VAL A 183 19.55 0.00 -6.74
N THR A 184 18.64 0.48 -5.91
CA THR A 184 18.70 0.27 -4.44
C THR A 184 18.57 -1.20 -4.07
N ALA A 185 17.72 -1.97 -4.76
CA ALA A 185 17.58 -3.40 -4.55
C ALA A 185 18.85 -4.18 -4.99
N THR A 186 19.48 -3.77 -6.09
CA THR A 186 20.73 -4.39 -6.58
C THR A 186 21.89 -4.14 -5.62
N VAL A 187 22.01 -2.93 -5.09
CA VAL A 187 23.01 -2.61 -4.06
C VAL A 187 22.77 -3.42 -2.80
N ALA A 188 21.52 -3.55 -2.37
CA ALA A 188 21.16 -4.38 -1.23
C ALA A 188 21.54 -5.84 -1.44
N TRP A 189 21.24 -6.40 -2.62
CA TRP A 189 21.63 -7.77 -2.99
C TRP A 189 23.15 -7.97 -3.01
N TYR A 190 23.87 -7.01 -3.55
CA TYR A 190 25.35 -7.05 -3.59
C TYR A 190 25.94 -7.06 -2.17
N LEU A 191 25.43 -6.23 -1.26
CA LEU A 191 25.87 -6.21 0.13
C LEU A 191 25.55 -7.52 0.85
N HIS A 192 24.37 -8.07 0.63
CA HIS A 192 23.98 -9.36 1.17
C HIS A 192 24.89 -10.50 0.67
N SER A 193 25.23 -10.50 -0.62
CA SER A 193 26.10 -11.53 -1.23
C SER A 193 27.53 -11.50 -0.70
N LYS A 194 28.00 -10.35 -0.19
CA LYS A 194 29.34 -10.22 0.44
C LYS A 194 29.39 -10.73 1.88
N ARG A 195 28.25 -11.08 2.48
CA ARG A 195 28.19 -11.69 3.81
C ARG A 195 28.94 -13.03 3.75
N LYS A 196 30.00 -13.21 4.54
CA LYS A 196 30.57 -14.54 4.82
C LYS A 196 29.51 -15.31 5.60
N ARG A 197 28.98 -16.41 5.04
CA ARG A 197 28.06 -17.31 5.72
C ARG A 197 28.70 -17.80 7.03
N VAL A 198 28.32 -17.21 8.12
CA VAL A 198 28.37 -17.87 9.42
C VAL A 198 26.95 -18.42 9.60
N ASP A 199 26.92 -19.74 9.70
CA ASP A 199 25.69 -20.51 9.91
C ASP A 199 25.25 -20.24 11.35
N ASP A 200 24.44 -19.20 11.53
CA ASP A 200 23.89 -18.86 12.84
C ASP A 200 22.40 -18.57 12.69
N GLY A 201 21.66 -19.22 13.57
CA GLY A 201 20.23 -19.39 13.52
C GLY A 201 19.42 -18.11 13.26
N THR A 202 18.31 -18.28 12.62
CA THR A 202 17.24 -17.31 12.39
C THR A 202 17.06 -16.39 13.60
N GLN A 203 17.67 -15.20 13.57
CA GLN A 203 17.35 -14.17 14.53
C GLN A 203 15.94 -13.67 14.19
N THR A 204 14.97 -14.27 14.88
CA THR A 204 13.61 -13.76 14.89
C THR A 204 13.65 -12.32 15.37
N THR A 205 13.20 -11.43 14.53
CA THR A 205 12.98 -10.05 14.93
C THR A 205 11.80 -10.05 15.88
N GLU A 206 12.06 -9.93 17.20
CA GLU A 206 11.02 -9.67 18.18
C GLU A 206 10.20 -8.47 17.71
N ASP A 207 8.88 -8.63 17.71
CA ASP A 207 7.92 -7.58 17.40
C ASP A 207 8.06 -6.46 18.43
N GLU A 208 8.85 -5.43 18.11
CA GLU A 208 8.66 -4.15 18.76
C GLU A 208 7.29 -3.62 18.30
N ASP A 209 6.50 -3.29 19.30
CA ASP A 209 5.15 -2.73 19.27
C ASP A 209 4.99 -1.70 18.13
N SER A 210 4.67 -2.19 16.94
CA SER A 210 4.38 -1.34 15.80
C SER A 210 2.96 -0.82 16.01
N SER A 211 2.84 0.45 16.39
CA SER A 211 1.57 1.14 16.54
C SER A 211 0.69 0.91 15.31
N ASN A 212 -0.58 0.61 15.54
CA ASN A 212 -1.55 0.32 14.50
C ASN A 212 -1.69 1.54 13.54
N PRO A 213 -1.41 1.39 12.24
CA PRO A 213 -1.41 2.51 11.28
C PRO A 213 -2.80 3.10 10.99
N LEU A 214 -3.86 2.43 11.42
CA LEU A 214 -5.24 2.90 11.23
C LEU A 214 -5.73 3.80 12.36
N GLU A 215 -4.85 4.36 13.17
CA GLU A 215 -5.28 5.37 14.12
C GLU A 215 -5.89 6.57 13.37
N PHE A 216 -7.12 6.92 13.69
CA PHE A 216 -7.85 8.04 13.10
C PHE A 216 -7.05 9.35 13.16
N LYS A 217 -6.26 9.54 14.23
CA LYS A 217 -5.35 10.68 14.38
C LYS A 217 -4.30 10.75 13.27
N VAL A 218 -3.71 9.62 12.89
CA VAL A 218 -2.70 9.54 11.81
C VAL A 218 -3.33 9.85 10.46
N ALA A 219 -4.52 9.31 10.20
CA ALA A 219 -5.28 9.58 8.99
C ALA A 219 -5.64 11.08 8.86
N LEU A 220 -6.04 11.71 9.96
CA LEU A 220 -6.38 13.14 9.98
C LEU A 220 -5.14 14.02 9.74
N ILE A 221 -4.00 13.70 10.36
CA ILE A 221 -2.74 14.40 10.12
C ILE A 221 -2.33 14.26 8.65
N PHE A 222 -2.46 13.06 8.07
CA PHE A 222 -2.14 12.85 6.66
C PHE A 222 -3.05 13.69 5.74
N ALA A 223 -4.35 13.71 5.99
CA ALA A 223 -5.29 14.53 5.22
C ALA A 223 -4.95 16.02 5.31
N MET A 224 -4.61 16.52 6.51
CA MET A 224 -4.18 17.90 6.71
C MET A 224 -2.91 18.22 5.92
N LEU A 225 -1.88 17.36 6.02
CA LEU A 225 -0.64 17.53 5.28
C LEU A 225 -0.86 17.51 3.77
N PHE A 226 -1.72 16.61 3.27
CA PHE A 226 -2.06 16.54 1.87
C PHE A 226 -2.65 17.86 1.35
N VAL A 227 -3.59 18.45 2.09
CA VAL A 227 -4.17 19.77 1.77
C VAL A 227 -3.09 20.84 1.75
N VAL A 228 -2.27 20.94 2.80
CA VAL A 228 -1.21 21.94 2.92
C VAL A 228 -0.23 21.84 1.75
N PHE A 229 0.25 20.65 1.43
CA PHE A 229 1.17 20.44 0.32
C PHE A 229 0.54 20.75 -1.04
N THR A 230 -0.73 20.40 -1.26
CA THR A 230 -1.42 20.73 -2.52
C THR A 230 -1.55 22.23 -2.71
N ILE A 231 -1.91 22.96 -1.66
CA ILE A 231 -2.01 24.43 -1.68
C ILE A 231 -0.62 25.04 -1.91
N LEU A 232 0.40 24.59 -1.19
CA LEU A 232 1.77 25.07 -1.32
C LEU A 232 2.29 24.86 -2.75
N THR A 233 2.10 23.69 -3.32
CA THR A 233 2.51 23.36 -4.69
C THR A 233 1.81 24.26 -5.70
N HIS A 234 0.49 24.50 -5.54
CA HIS A 234 -0.25 25.39 -6.42
C HIS A 234 0.32 26.81 -6.39
N TYR A 235 0.52 27.39 -5.20
CA TYR A 235 1.08 28.75 -5.09
C TYR A 235 2.52 28.82 -5.62
N THR A 236 3.32 27.79 -5.40
CA THR A 236 4.69 27.72 -5.95
C THR A 236 4.67 27.75 -7.48
N LEU A 237 3.75 26.98 -8.11
CA LEU A 237 3.58 27.02 -9.57
C LEU A 237 3.11 28.37 -10.09
N VAL A 238 2.19 29.02 -9.39
CA VAL A 238 1.65 30.33 -9.79
C VAL A 238 2.69 31.45 -9.67
N TYR A 239 3.44 31.49 -8.56
CA TYR A 239 4.36 32.61 -8.27
C TYR A 239 5.79 32.39 -8.77
N ALA A 240 6.28 31.16 -8.76
CA ALA A 240 7.66 30.84 -9.16
C ALA A 240 7.76 30.16 -10.53
N GLY A 241 6.64 29.90 -11.18
CA GLY A 241 6.58 29.14 -12.43
C GLY A 241 7.10 27.71 -12.26
N THR A 242 7.35 27.02 -13.37
CA THR A 242 7.90 25.64 -13.34
C THR A 242 9.32 25.58 -12.74
N GLY A 243 10.05 26.67 -12.68
CA GLY A 243 11.38 26.78 -12.04
C GLY A 243 11.35 26.76 -10.52
N GLY A 244 10.21 27.03 -9.88
CA GLY A 244 10.07 27.02 -8.42
C GLY A 244 9.86 25.65 -7.80
N LEU A 245 9.79 24.61 -8.61
CA LEU A 245 9.65 23.20 -8.17
C LEU A 245 10.93 22.38 -8.35
N ASN A 246 12.00 22.98 -8.88
CA ASN A 246 13.32 22.33 -9.05
C ASN A 246 14.22 22.55 -7.84
#